data_58a91637469911cd437218868f3b0c89
#
_entry.id   58a91637469911cd437218868f3b0c89
#
_cell.length_a   1.000
_cell.length_b   1.000
_cell.length_c   1.000
_cell.angle_alpha   90.00
_cell.angle_beta   90.00
_cell.angle_gamma   90.00
#
_symmetry.space_group_name_H-M   'P 1'
#
loop_
_entity.id
_entity.type
_entity.pdbx_description
1 polymer ?
#
loop_
_entity_poly.entity_id
_entity_poly.type
_entity_poly.pdbx_seq_one_letter_code
_entity_poly.pdbx_strand_id
1 'polypeptide(L)'
;WSGFTSGPAASGLIPLYNDKGELQLSLKKENLILLESADNYVCVWYMNNDTVKKIMIRNTMKCMARDLDGSSIVRCHRSYMVNLDHVKVMRRQNTGITIELGIAGIPDIPISKTYCDSVTRWLMR
;
A
#
# COMPACT_ATOMS: atom_id res chain seq x y z
N TRP A 1 22.90 -12.33 20.17
CA TRP A 1 21.60 -12.33 20.49
C TRP A 1 20.77 -11.95 19.30
N SER A 2 19.55 -12.22 19.38
CA SER A 2 18.82 -12.41 18.15
C SER A 2 17.71 -11.40 17.88
N GLY A 3 17.54 -10.42 18.75
CA GLY A 3 16.44 -9.48 18.58
C GLY A 3 16.44 -8.75 17.27
N PHE A 4 17.56 -8.31 16.84
CA PHE A 4 17.63 -7.55 15.60
C PHE A 4 17.49 -8.42 14.36
N THR A 5 17.64 -9.72 14.47
CA THR A 5 17.48 -10.59 13.32
C THR A 5 16.02 -10.75 12.91
N SER A 6 15.11 -10.36 13.79
CA SER A 6 13.70 -10.41 13.47
C SER A 6 13.30 -9.39 12.43
N GLY A 7 14.09 -8.35 12.24
CA GLY A 7 13.88 -7.39 11.19
C GLY A 7 12.55 -6.64 11.29
N PRO A 8 11.87 -6.43 10.16
CA PRO A 8 10.65 -5.63 10.13
C PRO A 8 9.55 -6.16 11.03
N ALA A 9 9.44 -7.47 11.16
CA ALA A 9 8.38 -8.07 11.97
C ALA A 9 8.49 -7.67 13.44
N ALA A 10 9.71 -7.63 13.96
CA ALA A 10 9.93 -7.29 15.36
C ALA A 10 9.80 -5.80 15.61
N SER A 11 10.23 -4.98 14.67
CA SER A 11 10.19 -3.53 14.80
C SER A 11 8.85 -2.93 14.38
N GLY A 12 8.03 -3.69 13.65
CA GLY A 12 6.80 -3.18 13.10
C GLY A 12 7.00 -2.30 11.88
N LEU A 13 8.22 -2.21 11.38
CA LEU A 13 8.54 -1.41 10.21
C LEU A 13 8.50 -2.24 8.94
N ILE A 14 7.99 -1.65 7.89
CA ILE A 14 7.99 -2.24 6.55
C ILE A 14 9.09 -1.58 5.75
N PRO A 15 10.08 -2.34 5.25
CA PRO A 15 11.12 -1.76 4.41
C PRO A 15 10.67 -1.68 2.97
N LEU A 16 11.00 -0.59 2.30
CA LEU A 16 10.71 -0.39 0.89
C LEU A 16 12.02 -0.18 0.14
N TYR A 17 12.21 -0.98 -0.90
CA TYR A 17 13.46 -1.00 -1.66
C TYR A 17 13.22 -0.49 -3.07
N ASN A 18 14.30 0.03 -3.69
CA ASN A 18 14.26 0.37 -5.10
C ASN A 18 14.55 -0.88 -5.95
N ASP A 19 14.63 -0.68 -7.26
CA ASP A 19 14.84 -1.79 -8.20
C ASP A 19 16.24 -2.41 -8.10
N LYS A 20 17.15 -1.75 -7.41
CA LYS A 20 18.48 -2.27 -7.15
C LYS A 20 18.61 -2.95 -5.80
N GLY A 21 17.52 -3.03 -5.06
CA GLY A 21 17.53 -3.64 -3.74
C GLY A 21 18.04 -2.74 -2.64
N GLU A 22 18.17 -1.46 -2.90
CA GLU A 22 18.63 -0.50 -1.90
C GLU A 22 17.45 0.03 -1.09
N LEU A 23 17.62 0.07 0.22
CA LEU A 23 16.57 0.54 1.11
C LEU A 23 16.33 2.03 0.92
N GLN A 24 15.08 2.40 0.66
CA GLN A 24 14.69 3.79 0.44
C GLN A 24 13.91 4.35 1.60
N LEU A 25 13.12 3.53 2.27
CA LEU A 25 12.22 3.99 3.31
C LEU A 25 11.80 2.80 4.16
N SER A 26 11.76 3.00 5.47
CA SER A 26 11.14 2.05 6.39
C SER A 26 10.12 2.81 7.21
N LEU A 27 8.91 2.27 7.32
CA LEU A 27 7.85 2.94 8.07
C LEU A 27 6.93 1.90 8.68
N LYS A 28 6.18 2.34 9.68
CA LYS A 28 5.21 1.47 10.33
C LYS A 28 4.07 1.17 9.36
N LYS A 29 3.56 -0.04 9.44
CA LYS A 29 2.49 -0.49 8.56
C LYS A 29 1.27 0.43 8.63
N GLU A 30 0.89 0.85 9.83
CA GLU A 30 -0.26 1.71 10.00
C GLU A 30 -0.06 3.11 9.42
N ASN A 31 1.18 3.50 9.13
CA ASN A 31 1.46 4.78 8.49
C ASN A 31 1.50 4.70 6.98
N LEU A 32 1.58 3.51 6.42
CA LEU A 32 1.55 3.32 4.98
C LEU A 32 0.11 3.37 4.49
N ILE A 33 -0.15 4.25 3.53
CA ILE A 33 -1.52 4.47 3.05
C ILE A 33 -1.77 3.75 1.75
N LEU A 34 -1.03 4.13 0.71
CA LEU A 34 -1.20 3.51 -0.60
C LEU A 34 0.05 3.68 -1.44
N LEU A 35 0.13 2.88 -2.49
CA LEU A 35 1.19 2.97 -3.49
C LEU A 35 0.54 3.15 -4.85
N GLU A 36 1.13 4.03 -5.66
CA GLU A 36 0.61 4.36 -6.98
C GLU A 36 1.72 4.23 -8.02
N SER A 37 1.40 3.57 -9.12
CA SER A 37 2.35 3.42 -10.22
C SER A 37 2.52 4.74 -10.97
N ALA A 38 3.76 5.13 -11.25
CA ALA A 38 4.07 6.36 -11.97
C ALA A 38 5.26 6.08 -12.89
N ASP A 39 4.99 5.58 -14.08
CA ASP A 39 6.01 5.18 -15.05
C ASP A 39 6.96 4.15 -14.46
N ASN A 40 8.24 4.49 -14.36
CA ASN A 40 9.26 3.60 -13.81
C ASN A 40 9.39 3.75 -12.29
N TYR A 41 8.48 4.51 -11.67
CA TYR A 41 8.53 4.78 -10.24
C TYR A 41 7.24 4.32 -9.58
N VAL A 42 7.32 4.09 -8.28
CA VAL A 42 6.15 3.86 -7.43
C VAL A 42 6.09 5.01 -6.46
N CYS A 43 4.95 5.71 -6.46
CA CYS A 43 4.72 6.80 -5.52
C CYS A 43 4.12 6.21 -4.25
N VAL A 44 4.83 6.33 -3.13
CA VAL A 44 4.40 5.81 -1.84
C VAL A 44 3.80 6.95 -1.03
N TRP A 45 2.53 6.80 -0.68
CA TRP A 45 1.82 7.78 0.14
C TRP A 45 1.81 7.26 1.57
N TYR A 46 2.26 8.08 2.51
CA TYR A 46 2.32 7.66 3.91
C TYR A 46 2.03 8.83 4.84
N MET A 47 1.74 8.49 6.08
CA MET A 47 1.43 9.47 7.12
C MET A 47 2.67 9.74 7.95
N ASN A 48 2.95 11.01 8.20
CA ASN A 48 4.04 11.41 9.06
C ASN A 48 3.56 12.56 9.94
N ASN A 49 3.36 12.29 11.25
CA ASN A 49 2.89 13.29 12.22
C ASN A 49 1.60 13.98 11.74
N ASP A 50 0.61 13.17 11.33
CA ASP A 50 -0.70 13.65 10.86
C ASP A 50 -0.63 14.40 9.55
N THR A 51 0.50 14.31 8.85
CA THR A 51 0.69 14.93 7.54
C THR A 51 0.90 13.84 6.50
N VAL A 52 0.18 13.94 5.38
CA VAL A 52 0.36 13.02 4.26
C VAL A 52 1.61 13.43 3.49
N LYS A 53 2.50 12.46 3.30
CA LYS A 53 3.72 12.68 2.52
C LYS A 53 3.82 11.67 1.41
N LYS A 54 4.62 11.99 0.40
CA LYS A 54 4.85 11.12 -0.76
C LYS A 54 6.34 10.97 -1.00
N ILE A 55 6.73 9.78 -1.42
CA ILE A 55 8.10 9.54 -1.86
C ILE A 55 8.05 8.71 -3.14
N MET A 56 8.92 9.02 -4.08
CA MET A 56 9.04 8.27 -5.33
C MET A 56 10.17 7.27 -5.20
N ILE A 57 9.86 5.99 -5.46
CA ILE A 57 10.85 4.92 -5.41
C ILE A 57 10.89 4.27 -6.79
N ARG A 58 12.09 4.15 -7.34
CA ARG A 58 12.24 3.52 -8.64
C ARG A 58 12.07 2.02 -8.50
N ASN A 59 10.91 1.54 -8.90
CA ASN A 59 10.55 0.13 -8.80
C ASN A 59 9.27 -0.11 -9.57
N THR A 60 8.82 -1.35 -9.62
CA THR A 60 7.57 -1.71 -10.27
C THR A 60 6.54 -2.13 -9.22
N MET A 61 5.25 -2.01 -9.59
CA MET A 61 4.18 -2.46 -8.70
C MET A 61 4.25 -3.96 -8.46
N LYS A 62 4.72 -4.71 -9.45
CA LYS A 62 4.87 -6.16 -9.31
C LYS A 62 5.87 -6.51 -8.22
N CYS A 63 7.00 -5.83 -8.18
CA CYS A 63 8.01 -6.05 -7.15
C CYS A 63 7.51 -5.61 -5.79
N MET A 64 6.84 -4.46 -5.74
CA MET A 64 6.26 -3.97 -4.47
C MET A 64 5.21 -4.93 -3.94
N ALA A 65 4.36 -5.47 -4.82
CA ALA A 65 3.32 -6.42 -4.41
C ALA A 65 3.95 -7.68 -3.82
N ARG A 66 5.05 -8.14 -4.40
CA ARG A 66 5.75 -9.32 -3.89
C ARG A 66 6.36 -9.03 -2.52
N ASP A 67 6.98 -7.87 -2.36
CA ASP A 67 7.63 -7.49 -1.10
C ASP A 67 6.63 -7.28 0.03
N LEU A 68 5.41 -6.88 -0.31
CA LEU A 68 4.35 -6.60 0.67
C LEU A 68 3.35 -7.74 0.80
N ASP A 69 3.64 -8.88 0.20
CA ASP A 69 2.75 -10.02 0.24
C ASP A 69 2.52 -10.47 1.69
N GLY A 70 1.28 -10.81 2.01
CA GLY A 70 0.93 -11.22 3.36
C GLY A 70 0.60 -10.10 4.31
N SER A 71 0.79 -8.85 3.89
CA SER A 71 0.43 -7.68 4.70
C SER A 71 -0.98 -7.21 4.36
N SER A 72 -1.44 -6.17 5.07
CA SER A 72 -2.73 -5.55 4.78
C SER A 72 -2.68 -4.65 3.56
N ILE A 73 -1.50 -4.44 2.98
CA ILE A 73 -1.36 -3.63 1.77
C ILE A 73 -1.53 -4.58 0.58
N VAL A 74 -2.65 -4.47 -0.10
CA VAL A 74 -3.00 -5.37 -1.20
C VAL A 74 -3.24 -4.60 -2.48
N ARG A 75 -3.06 -5.29 -3.58
CA ARG A 75 -3.25 -4.69 -4.89
C ARG A 75 -4.76 -4.63 -5.19
N CYS A 76 -5.24 -3.44 -5.46
CA CYS A 76 -6.66 -3.25 -5.80
C CYS A 76 -6.85 -2.78 -7.24
N HIS A 77 -5.77 -2.44 -7.92
CA HIS A 77 -5.80 -1.98 -9.29
C HIS A 77 -4.40 -2.19 -9.85
N ARG A 78 -4.27 -2.31 -11.17
CA ARG A 78 -2.94 -2.50 -11.75
C ARG A 78 -2.00 -1.35 -11.44
N SER A 79 -2.54 -0.18 -11.13
CA SER A 79 -1.76 1.02 -10.80
C SER A 79 -1.77 1.38 -9.33
N TYR A 80 -2.50 0.64 -8.50
CA TYR A 80 -2.65 1.00 -7.08
C TYR A 80 -2.53 -0.20 -6.18
N MET A 81 -1.87 0.02 -5.04
CA MET A 81 -1.94 -0.86 -3.87
C MET A 81 -2.41 -0.01 -2.71
N VAL A 82 -3.31 -0.53 -1.91
CA VAL A 82 -3.89 0.23 -0.80
C VAL A 82 -3.78 -0.56 0.49
N ASN A 83 -3.57 0.17 1.59
CA ASN A 83 -3.57 -0.44 2.91
C ASN A 83 -5.02 -0.56 3.36
N LEU A 84 -5.51 -1.79 3.40
CA LEU A 84 -6.91 -2.05 3.73
C LEU A 84 -7.26 -1.68 5.17
N ASP A 85 -6.26 -1.53 6.03
CA ASP A 85 -6.50 -1.07 7.40
C ASP A 85 -6.98 0.39 7.44
N HIS A 86 -6.74 1.14 6.38
CA HIS A 86 -7.17 2.53 6.28
C HIS A 86 -8.48 2.73 5.54
N VAL A 87 -9.07 1.67 5.04
CA VAL A 87 -10.33 1.77 4.30
C VAL A 87 -11.45 2.17 5.24
N LYS A 88 -12.12 3.28 4.94
CA LYS A 88 -13.26 3.75 5.71
C LYS A 88 -14.57 3.37 5.07
N VAL A 89 -14.65 3.50 3.74
CA VAL A 89 -15.87 3.21 3.00
C VAL A 89 -15.51 2.46 1.73
N MET A 90 -16.29 1.45 1.40
CA MET A 90 -16.20 0.77 0.12
C MET A 90 -17.55 0.96 -0.58
N ARG A 91 -17.54 1.70 -1.69
CA ARG A 91 -18.76 2.01 -2.42
C ARG A 91 -18.83 1.24 -3.71
N ARG A 92 -20.00 0.68 -3.96
CA ARG A 92 -20.27 0.02 -5.23
C ARG A 92 -20.94 1.02 -6.17
N GLN A 93 -20.38 1.13 -7.37
CA GLN A 93 -20.90 2.01 -8.40
C GLN A 93 -21.16 1.19 -9.66
N ASN A 94 -21.80 1.82 -10.65
CA ASN A 94 -22.10 1.13 -11.91
C ASN A 94 -20.86 0.63 -12.63
N THR A 95 -19.74 1.35 -12.46
CA THR A 95 -18.49 1.02 -13.12
C THR A 95 -17.57 0.14 -12.28
N GLY A 96 -17.97 -0.19 -11.06
CA GLY A 96 -17.17 -1.03 -10.19
C GLY A 96 -17.22 -0.58 -8.74
N ILE A 97 -16.15 -0.85 -8.01
CA ILE A 97 -16.05 -0.54 -6.60
C ILE A 97 -14.99 0.53 -6.38
N THR A 98 -15.28 1.47 -5.50
CA THR A 98 -14.37 2.55 -5.14
C THR A 98 -14.14 2.52 -3.63
N ILE A 99 -12.88 2.70 -3.22
CA ILE A 99 -12.50 2.75 -1.82
C ILE A 99 -12.27 4.19 -1.40
N GLU A 100 -12.84 4.57 -0.25
CA GLU A 100 -12.59 5.87 0.38
C GLU A 100 -11.77 5.64 1.63
N LEU A 101 -10.67 6.37 1.75
CA LEU A 101 -9.77 6.23 2.89
C LEU A 101 -10.06 7.25 3.99
N GLY A 102 -10.86 8.28 3.71
CA GLY A 102 -11.21 9.28 4.70
C GLY A 102 -10.06 10.14 5.16
N ILE A 103 -9.02 10.26 4.34
CA ILE A 103 -7.85 11.06 4.65
C ILE A 103 -7.80 12.25 3.69
N ALA A 104 -7.68 13.45 4.25
CA ALA A 104 -7.64 14.67 3.44
C ALA A 104 -6.42 14.62 2.51
N GLY A 105 -6.64 15.03 1.27
CA GLY A 105 -5.58 15.05 0.27
C GLY A 105 -5.39 13.76 -0.49
N ILE A 106 -6.14 12.72 -0.12
CA ILE A 106 -6.05 11.43 -0.82
C ILE A 106 -7.34 11.18 -1.59
N PRO A 107 -7.25 10.94 -2.90
CA PRO A 107 -8.45 10.68 -3.70
C PRO A 107 -9.01 9.29 -3.44
N ASP A 108 -10.23 9.06 -3.90
CA ASP A 108 -10.83 7.74 -3.87
C ASP A 108 -10.06 6.82 -4.80
N ILE A 109 -9.93 5.56 -4.38
CA ILE A 109 -9.13 4.58 -5.10
C ILE A 109 -10.08 3.58 -5.79
N PRO A 110 -9.97 3.43 -7.11
CA PRO A 110 -10.80 2.46 -7.83
C PRO A 110 -10.27 1.04 -7.63
N ILE A 111 -11.19 0.08 -7.62
CA ILE A 111 -10.83 -1.34 -7.59
C ILE A 111 -11.17 -1.93 -8.96
N SER A 112 -10.17 -2.50 -9.61
CA SER A 112 -10.38 -3.15 -10.89
C SER A 112 -11.08 -4.50 -10.68
N LYS A 113 -11.82 -4.95 -11.69
CA LYS A 113 -12.52 -6.23 -11.62
C LYS A 113 -11.59 -7.38 -11.31
N THR A 114 -10.39 -7.34 -11.85
CA THR A 114 -9.39 -8.38 -11.63
C THR A 114 -9.06 -8.56 -10.16
N TYR A 115 -9.05 -7.47 -9.40
CA TYR A 115 -8.65 -7.50 -7.99
C TYR A 115 -9.82 -7.41 -7.02
N CYS A 116 -11.03 -7.26 -7.53
CA CYS A 116 -12.20 -7.05 -6.69
C CYS A 116 -12.42 -8.20 -5.71
N ASP A 117 -12.31 -9.43 -6.19
CA ASP A 117 -12.52 -10.60 -5.34
C ASP A 117 -11.50 -10.69 -4.22
N SER A 118 -10.24 -10.39 -4.53
CA SER A 118 -9.17 -10.44 -3.53
C SER A 118 -9.39 -9.42 -2.43
N VAL A 119 -9.77 -8.19 -2.81
CA VAL A 119 -10.01 -7.12 -1.85
C VAL A 119 -11.22 -7.45 -0.98
N THR A 120 -12.31 -7.88 -1.62
CA THR A 120 -13.53 -8.22 -0.90
C THR A 120 -13.30 -9.36 0.06
N ARG A 121 -12.58 -10.39 -0.38
CA ARG A 121 -12.27 -11.53 0.48
C ARG A 121 -11.46 -11.10 1.70
N TRP A 122 -10.51 -10.21 1.49
CA TRP A 122 -9.69 -9.73 2.59
C TRP A 122 -10.53 -8.96 3.63
N LEU A 123 -11.42 -8.10 3.15
CA LEU A 123 -12.26 -7.28 4.04
C LEU A 123 -13.32 -8.09 4.77
N MET A 124 -13.69 -9.24 4.24
CA MET A 124 -14.75 -10.08 4.82
C MET A 124 -14.22 -11.14 5.79
N ARG A 125 -12.93 -11.22 6.00
CA ARG A 125 -12.35 -12.25 6.87
C ARG A 125 -12.37 -11.86 8.35
#